data_e4329c9487e27850d9b2461e66326698
#
_entry.id   e4329c9487e27850d9b2461e66326698
#
_cell.length_a   1.000
_cell.length_b   1.000
_cell.length_c   1.000
_cell.angle_alpha   90.00
_cell.angle_beta   90.00
_cell.angle_gamma   90.00
#
_symmetry.space_group_name_H-M   'P 1'
#
loop_
_entity.id
_entity.type
_entity.pdbx_description
1 polymer ?
#
loop_
_entity_poly.entity_id
_entity_poly.type
_entity_poly.pdbx_seq_one_letter_code
_entity_poly.pdbx_strand_id
1 'polypeptide(L)'
;VTTGVIARSSCPILLIRSEPGAIPDALKVGLPVDGSSHSLAAAKFVAKHAVFFGRSPELLLIHVSNLGEEVFYCDLDNPRPETPGERFGAEAYFDKVNKERIALEKMDAEKAFESVRPVFEGRGLLVREIPLTGEVAPAISRCARTEGLHLLVMGTRGLDNAASVTLGSVTSRVLAEGEIPVLVVKG
;
A
#
# COMPACT_ATOMS: atom_id res chain seq x y z
N VAL A 1 16.22 -14.66 10.56
CA VAL A 1 17.02 -13.74 11.40
C VAL A 1 16.58 -12.30 11.19
N THR A 2 16.45 -11.81 9.98
CA THR A 2 16.14 -10.39 9.65
C THR A 2 14.81 -9.90 10.23
N THR A 3 13.74 -10.67 10.09
CA THR A 3 12.40 -10.32 10.64
C THR A 3 12.40 -10.20 12.16
N GLY A 4 13.16 -11.05 12.85
CA GLY A 4 13.29 -10.98 14.30
C GLY A 4 14.05 -9.74 14.80
N VAL A 5 15.04 -9.27 14.04
CA VAL A 5 15.76 -8.02 14.34
C VAL A 5 14.84 -6.81 14.13
N ILE A 6 14.13 -6.76 13.01
CA ILE A 6 13.19 -5.67 12.71
C ILE A 6 12.09 -5.58 13.77
N ALA A 7 11.48 -6.72 14.16
CA ALA A 7 10.42 -6.74 15.14
C ALA A 7 10.83 -6.22 16.53
N ARG A 8 12.09 -6.42 16.92
CA ARG A 8 12.63 -6.05 18.24
C ARG A 8 13.35 -4.71 18.29
N SER A 9 13.70 -4.14 17.13
CA SER A 9 14.38 -2.84 17.07
C SER A 9 13.45 -1.72 17.51
N SER A 10 13.96 -0.76 18.24
CA SER A 10 13.28 0.51 18.54
C SER A 10 13.56 1.59 17.49
N CYS A 11 14.55 1.37 16.62
CA CYS A 11 14.94 2.31 15.58
C CYS A 11 14.38 1.88 14.22
N PRO A 12 14.16 2.82 13.29
CA PRO A 12 13.88 2.50 11.89
C PRO A 12 15.02 1.66 11.30
N ILE A 13 14.67 0.67 10.48
CA ILE A 13 15.62 -0.23 9.84
C ILE A 13 15.50 -0.14 8.34
N LEU A 14 16.58 0.20 7.67
CA LEU A 14 16.70 0.14 6.22
C LEU A 14 17.27 -1.22 5.81
N LEU A 15 16.48 -1.96 5.03
CA LEU A 15 16.91 -3.22 4.43
C LEU A 15 17.29 -2.99 2.97
N ILE A 16 18.54 -3.30 2.63
CA ILE A 16 19.08 -3.24 1.27
C ILE A 16 19.48 -4.66 0.87
N ARG A 17 18.99 -5.13 -0.29
CA ARG A 17 19.22 -6.52 -0.74
C ARG A 17 20.22 -6.66 -1.89
N SER A 18 20.32 -5.64 -2.71
CA SER A 18 21.25 -5.57 -3.84
C SER A 18 22.24 -4.44 -3.61
N GLU A 19 23.38 -4.50 -4.24
CA GLU A 19 24.25 -3.33 -4.26
C GLU A 19 23.50 -2.16 -4.87
N PRO A 20 23.37 -1.04 -4.13
CA PRO A 20 22.69 0.12 -4.67
C PRO A 20 23.50 0.63 -5.86
N GLY A 21 22.84 0.83 -6.98
CA GLY A 21 23.41 1.61 -8.08
C GLY A 21 23.68 3.06 -7.65
N ALA A 22 23.97 3.94 -8.60
CA ALA A 22 24.09 5.37 -8.29
C ALA A 22 22.81 5.87 -7.61
N ILE A 23 22.95 6.43 -6.42
CA ILE A 23 21.83 7.02 -5.67
C ILE A 23 21.51 8.36 -6.34
N PRO A 24 20.27 8.57 -6.85
CA PRO A 24 19.91 9.83 -7.46
C PRO A 24 19.81 10.97 -6.43
N ASP A 25 19.99 12.22 -6.88
CA ASP A 25 19.89 13.41 -6.02
C ASP A 25 18.52 13.58 -5.37
N ALA A 26 17.48 12.99 -5.95
CA ALA A 26 16.12 12.95 -5.43
C ALA A 26 15.56 11.53 -5.54
N LEU A 27 15.12 10.96 -4.42
CA LEU A 27 14.53 9.64 -4.41
C LEU A 27 13.05 9.68 -4.80
N LYS A 28 12.63 8.64 -5.50
CA LYS A 28 11.22 8.31 -5.68
C LYS A 28 10.82 7.29 -4.62
N VAL A 29 10.01 7.72 -3.66
CA VAL A 29 9.71 6.98 -2.44
C VAL A 29 8.26 6.52 -2.44
N GLY A 30 8.02 5.24 -2.29
CA GLY A 30 6.68 4.67 -2.08
C GLY A 30 6.36 4.57 -0.58
N LEU A 31 5.16 5.00 -0.21
CA LEU A 31 4.63 4.90 1.13
C LEU A 31 3.27 4.19 1.09
N PRO A 32 3.21 2.88 1.34
CA PRO A 32 1.95 2.17 1.51
C PRO A 32 1.17 2.71 2.71
N VAL A 33 -0.11 3.03 2.50
CA VAL A 33 -1.02 3.59 3.52
C VAL A 33 -2.30 2.76 3.59
N ASP A 34 -2.74 2.46 4.80
CA ASP A 34 -3.93 1.64 5.09
C ASP A 34 -4.83 2.29 6.14
N GLY A 35 -4.55 3.55 6.52
CA GLY A 35 -5.27 4.26 7.58
C GLY A 35 -4.87 3.87 9.01
N SER A 36 -3.92 2.94 9.19
CA SER A 36 -3.45 2.53 10.52
C SER A 36 -2.55 3.59 11.18
N SER A 37 -2.41 3.51 12.49
CA SER A 37 -1.45 4.34 13.25
C SER A 37 0.01 4.10 12.80
N HIS A 38 0.32 2.90 12.30
CA HIS A 38 1.66 2.54 11.83
C HIS A 38 1.97 3.15 10.45
N SER A 39 1.01 3.18 9.53
CA SER A 39 1.17 3.89 8.26
C SER A 39 1.25 5.40 8.47
N LEU A 40 0.48 5.94 9.43
CA LEU A 40 0.59 7.34 9.84
C LEU A 40 1.95 7.67 10.48
N ALA A 41 2.51 6.75 11.28
CA ALA A 41 3.85 6.93 11.85
C ALA A 41 4.93 6.95 10.76
N ALA A 42 4.82 6.06 9.76
CA ALA A 42 5.69 6.05 8.59
C ALA A 42 5.58 7.37 7.80
N ALA A 43 4.36 7.88 7.58
CA ALA A 43 4.13 9.19 6.94
C ALA A 43 4.81 10.33 7.71
N LYS A 44 4.61 10.40 9.03
CA LYS A 44 5.25 11.40 9.89
C LYS A 44 6.77 11.32 9.84
N PHE A 45 7.31 10.09 9.79
CA PHE A 45 8.75 9.88 9.66
C PHE A 45 9.28 10.46 8.35
N VAL A 46 8.64 10.14 7.21
CA VAL A 46 9.02 10.68 5.88
C VAL A 46 8.96 12.19 5.88
N ALA A 47 7.88 12.78 6.37
CA ALA A 47 7.71 14.23 6.42
C ALA A 47 8.74 14.93 7.31
N LYS A 48 9.09 14.34 8.45
CA LYS A 48 10.10 14.88 9.39
C LYS A 48 11.52 14.79 8.82
N HIS A 49 11.79 13.73 8.05
CA HIS A 49 13.13 13.42 7.53
C HIS A 49 13.22 13.57 6.01
N ALA A 50 12.43 14.47 5.42
CA ALA A 50 12.33 14.66 3.97
C ALA A 50 13.70 14.86 3.30
N VAL A 51 14.62 15.58 3.95
CA VAL A 51 15.98 15.86 3.48
C VAL A 51 16.79 14.56 3.26
N PHE A 52 16.52 13.50 4.01
CA PHE A 52 17.16 12.20 3.85
C PHE A 52 16.88 11.57 2.47
N PHE A 53 15.76 11.91 1.85
CA PHE A 53 15.33 11.37 0.55
C PHE A 53 15.78 12.25 -0.64
N GLY A 54 16.59 13.29 -0.39
CA GLY A 54 17.12 14.17 -1.43
C GLY A 54 16.51 15.58 -1.42
N ARG A 55 16.90 16.40 -2.40
CA ARG A 55 16.50 17.82 -2.42
C ARG A 55 15.03 18.05 -2.79
N SER A 56 14.46 17.16 -3.60
CA SER A 56 13.06 17.24 -4.07
C SER A 56 12.52 15.84 -4.30
N PRO A 57 12.32 15.04 -3.24
CA PRO A 57 11.85 13.67 -3.38
C PRO A 57 10.41 13.64 -3.91
N GLU A 58 10.13 12.68 -4.78
CA GLU A 58 8.77 12.35 -5.19
C GLU A 58 8.22 11.29 -4.24
N LEU A 59 7.07 11.55 -3.63
CA LEU A 59 6.41 10.63 -2.70
C LEU A 59 5.15 10.06 -3.33
N LEU A 60 5.07 8.73 -3.42
CA LEU A 60 3.90 8.00 -3.88
C LEU A 60 3.21 7.37 -2.66
N LEU A 61 2.03 7.90 -2.31
CA LEU A 61 1.12 7.27 -1.36
C LEU A 61 0.42 6.13 -2.07
N ILE A 62 0.58 4.90 -1.60
CA ILE A 62 0.06 3.69 -2.25
C ILE A 62 -1.00 3.09 -1.33
N HIS A 63 -2.24 3.00 -1.81
CA HIS A 63 -3.28 2.24 -1.12
C HIS A 63 -3.73 1.07 -1.98
N VAL A 64 -3.93 -0.09 -1.37
CA VAL A 64 -4.42 -1.29 -2.05
C VAL A 64 -5.71 -1.74 -1.40
N SER A 65 -6.81 -1.57 -2.11
CA SER A 65 -8.12 -2.12 -1.69
C SER A 65 -8.21 -3.60 -2.05
N ASN A 66 -8.61 -4.41 -1.09
CA ASN A 66 -8.82 -5.86 -1.27
C ASN A 66 -10.32 -6.23 -1.17
N LEU A 67 -11.22 -5.27 -1.41
CA LEU A 67 -12.67 -5.47 -1.33
C LEU A 67 -13.23 -6.33 -2.47
N GLY A 68 -12.42 -6.58 -3.52
CA GLY A 68 -12.88 -7.26 -4.74
C GLY A 68 -13.12 -8.76 -4.62
N GLU A 69 -12.45 -9.46 -3.71
CA GLU A 69 -12.60 -10.91 -3.58
C GLU A 69 -13.86 -11.30 -2.80
N GLU A 70 -14.22 -10.58 -1.76
CA GLU A 70 -15.39 -10.90 -0.94
C GLU A 70 -16.72 -10.69 -1.67
N VAL A 71 -16.80 -9.68 -2.53
CA VAL A 71 -18.03 -9.39 -3.31
C VAL A 71 -18.26 -10.46 -4.39
N PHE A 72 -17.21 -11.08 -4.91
CA PHE A 72 -17.33 -12.13 -5.94
C PHE A 72 -17.82 -13.48 -5.39
N TYR A 73 -17.51 -13.79 -4.13
CA TYR A 73 -17.91 -15.06 -3.52
C TYR A 73 -19.38 -15.13 -3.13
N CYS A 74 -20.05 -13.99 -2.88
CA CYS A 74 -21.48 -13.97 -2.53
C CYS A 74 -22.41 -14.33 -3.70
N ASP A 75 -21.92 -14.33 -4.94
CA ASP A 75 -22.74 -14.56 -6.14
C ASP A 75 -22.56 -15.97 -6.77
N LEU A 76 -21.75 -16.85 -6.17
CA LEU A 76 -21.58 -18.22 -6.66
C LEU A 76 -22.83 -19.10 -6.46
N ASP A 77 -23.77 -18.67 -5.65
CA ASP A 77 -25.07 -19.35 -5.44
C ASP A 77 -26.13 -18.97 -6.51
N ASN A 78 -25.81 -18.06 -7.45
CA ASN A 78 -26.73 -17.66 -8.51
C ASN A 78 -26.50 -18.53 -9.75
N PRO A 79 -27.50 -19.33 -10.20
CA PRO A 79 -27.35 -20.23 -11.34
C PRO A 79 -26.98 -19.44 -12.60
N ARG A 80 -26.08 -20.01 -13.43
CA ARG A 80 -25.71 -19.42 -14.72
C ARG A 80 -26.98 -19.18 -15.56
N PRO A 81 -27.15 -18.00 -16.18
CA PRO A 81 -28.31 -17.70 -16.98
C PRO A 81 -28.40 -18.65 -18.17
N GLU A 82 -29.51 -19.36 -18.27
CA GLU A 82 -29.74 -20.37 -19.32
C GLU A 82 -30.42 -19.77 -20.55
N THR A 83 -31.14 -18.65 -20.39
CA THR A 83 -31.88 -18.00 -21.48
C THR A 83 -31.28 -16.65 -21.88
N PRO A 84 -31.52 -16.18 -23.13
CA PRO A 84 -31.05 -14.85 -23.58
C PRO A 84 -31.58 -13.68 -22.70
N GLY A 85 -32.79 -13.79 -22.17
CA GLY A 85 -33.37 -12.79 -21.26
C GLY A 85 -32.68 -12.75 -19.90
N GLU A 86 -32.36 -13.92 -19.37
CA GLU A 86 -31.61 -14.04 -18.11
C GLU A 86 -30.16 -13.55 -18.27
N ARG A 87 -29.54 -13.74 -19.44
CA ARG A 87 -28.20 -13.19 -19.76
C ARG A 87 -28.20 -11.67 -19.73
N PHE A 88 -29.22 -11.04 -20.29
CA PHE A 88 -29.35 -9.58 -20.29
C PHE A 88 -29.55 -9.03 -18.87
N GLY A 89 -30.34 -9.72 -18.06
CA GLY A 89 -30.49 -9.40 -16.63
C GLY A 89 -29.19 -9.60 -15.84
N ALA A 90 -28.45 -10.67 -16.13
CA ALA A 90 -27.17 -10.95 -15.51
C ALA A 90 -26.10 -9.89 -15.86
N GLU A 91 -26.00 -9.45 -17.12
CA GLU A 91 -25.07 -8.40 -17.53
C GLU A 91 -25.37 -7.08 -16.80
N ALA A 92 -26.63 -6.66 -16.71
CA ALA A 92 -27.01 -5.46 -15.99
C ALA A 92 -26.73 -5.57 -14.48
N TYR A 93 -26.91 -6.76 -13.92
CA TYR A 93 -26.57 -7.05 -12.52
C TYR A 93 -25.05 -6.97 -12.29
N PHE A 94 -24.24 -7.62 -13.12
CA PHE A 94 -22.78 -7.55 -13.05
C PHE A 94 -22.26 -6.13 -13.21
N ASP A 95 -22.83 -5.33 -14.10
CA ASP A 95 -22.48 -3.93 -14.27
C ASP A 95 -22.79 -3.10 -13.02
N LYS A 96 -23.91 -3.36 -12.38
CA LYS A 96 -24.29 -2.71 -11.11
C LYS A 96 -23.30 -3.07 -10.00
N VAL A 97 -23.04 -4.37 -9.79
CA VAL A 97 -22.11 -4.87 -8.78
C VAL A 97 -20.69 -4.30 -9.00
N ASN A 98 -20.23 -4.26 -10.25
CA ASN A 98 -18.93 -3.67 -10.58
C ASN A 98 -18.86 -2.16 -10.27
N LYS A 99 -19.91 -1.41 -10.55
CA LYS A 99 -19.98 0.03 -10.22
C LYS A 99 -19.94 0.26 -8.73
N GLU A 100 -20.71 -0.53 -7.97
CA GLU A 100 -20.73 -0.46 -6.51
C GLU A 100 -19.34 -0.82 -5.92
N ARG A 101 -18.71 -1.88 -6.43
CA ARG A 101 -17.35 -2.27 -6.03
C ARG A 101 -16.33 -1.15 -6.28
N ILE A 102 -16.32 -0.57 -7.48
CA ILE A 102 -15.41 0.53 -7.83
C ILE A 102 -15.65 1.74 -6.92
N ALA A 103 -16.91 2.02 -6.58
CA ALA A 103 -17.24 3.11 -5.66
C ALA A 103 -16.69 2.85 -4.24
N LEU A 104 -16.85 1.63 -3.73
CA LEU A 104 -16.32 1.21 -2.43
C LEU A 104 -14.78 1.26 -2.40
N GLU A 105 -14.11 0.76 -3.43
CA GLU A 105 -12.64 0.81 -3.54
C GLU A 105 -12.12 2.25 -3.55
N LYS A 106 -12.82 3.16 -4.25
CA LYS A 106 -12.48 4.59 -4.25
C LYS A 106 -12.66 5.22 -2.87
N MET A 107 -13.74 4.91 -2.19
CA MET A 107 -14.00 5.42 -0.84
C MET A 107 -12.96 4.91 0.17
N ASP A 108 -12.57 3.65 0.07
CA ASP A 108 -11.56 3.03 0.91
C ASP A 108 -10.19 3.71 0.70
N ALA A 109 -9.79 3.89 -0.56
CA ALA A 109 -8.56 4.59 -0.91
C ALA A 109 -8.55 6.05 -0.42
N GLU A 110 -9.66 6.77 -0.64
CA GLU A 110 -9.79 8.16 -0.18
C GLU A 110 -9.62 8.28 1.33
N LYS A 111 -10.32 7.42 2.09
CA LYS A 111 -10.19 7.37 3.55
C LYS A 111 -8.75 7.10 4.02
N ALA A 112 -8.05 6.20 3.33
CA ALA A 112 -6.66 5.91 3.66
C ALA A 112 -5.76 7.12 3.38
N PHE A 113 -5.91 7.77 2.23
CA PHE A 113 -5.12 8.97 1.89
C PHE A 113 -5.44 10.16 2.78
N GLU A 114 -6.72 10.42 3.09
CA GLU A 114 -7.13 11.48 4.04
C GLU A 114 -6.42 11.36 5.39
N SER A 115 -6.16 10.14 5.85
CA SER A 115 -5.49 9.92 7.13
C SER A 115 -4.05 10.47 7.18
N VAL A 116 -3.39 10.64 6.05
CA VAL A 116 -1.97 11.03 5.95
C VAL A 116 -1.74 12.35 5.22
N ARG A 117 -2.68 12.84 4.38
CA ARG A 117 -2.55 14.13 3.65
C ARG A 117 -2.10 15.29 4.52
N PRO A 118 -2.69 15.52 5.71
CA PRO A 118 -2.31 16.67 6.56
C PRO A 118 -0.84 16.64 6.99
N VAL A 119 -0.22 15.45 6.99
CA VAL A 119 1.19 15.30 7.37
C VAL A 119 2.12 15.95 6.34
N PHE A 120 1.71 16.03 5.06
CA PHE A 120 2.53 16.52 3.95
C PHE A 120 2.17 17.95 3.51
N GLU A 121 1.05 18.49 3.97
CA GLU A 121 0.62 19.84 3.63
C GLU A 121 1.66 20.90 4.02
N GLY A 122 1.90 21.85 3.13
CA GLY A 122 2.82 22.96 3.34
C GLY A 122 4.31 22.59 3.40
N ARG A 123 4.69 21.34 3.12
CA ARG A 123 6.09 20.89 3.21
C ARG A 123 6.88 20.95 1.91
N GLY A 124 6.25 21.37 0.80
CA GLY A 124 6.91 21.47 -0.50
C GLY A 124 7.32 20.12 -1.10
N LEU A 125 6.70 19.02 -0.67
CA LEU A 125 6.93 17.69 -1.21
C LEU A 125 5.99 17.44 -2.39
N LEU A 126 6.52 16.83 -3.45
CA LEU A 126 5.70 16.33 -4.55
C LEU A 126 5.05 15.01 -4.12
N VAL A 127 3.74 15.04 -3.86
CA VAL A 127 2.98 13.87 -3.41
C VAL A 127 2.01 13.43 -4.49
N ARG A 128 2.01 12.14 -4.83
CA ARG A 128 1.06 11.48 -5.73
C ARG A 128 0.35 10.36 -5.00
N GLU A 129 -0.94 10.19 -5.27
CA GLU A 129 -1.77 9.12 -4.70
C GLU A 129 -2.01 8.05 -5.76
N ILE A 130 -1.76 6.80 -5.38
CA ILE A 130 -1.86 5.64 -6.26
C ILE A 130 -2.83 4.63 -5.62
N PRO A 131 -4.11 4.68 -5.98
CA PRO A 131 -5.06 3.64 -5.59
C PRO A 131 -4.84 2.39 -6.44
N LEU A 132 -4.74 1.24 -5.79
CA LEU A 132 -4.57 -0.07 -6.40
C LEU A 132 -5.63 -1.03 -5.88
N THR A 133 -5.82 -2.15 -6.58
CA THR A 133 -6.71 -3.24 -6.18
C THR A 133 -6.00 -4.58 -6.25
N GLY A 134 -6.47 -5.56 -5.46
CA GLY A 134 -5.99 -6.93 -5.43
C GLY A 134 -5.17 -7.31 -4.20
N GLU A 135 -4.35 -8.35 -4.31
CA GLU A 135 -3.48 -8.77 -3.20
C GLU A 135 -2.47 -7.69 -2.82
N VAL A 136 -2.47 -7.29 -1.54
CA VAL A 136 -1.79 -6.08 -1.06
C VAL A 136 -0.28 -6.12 -1.32
N ALA A 137 0.44 -7.13 -0.85
CA ALA A 137 1.90 -7.16 -0.98
C ALA A 137 2.38 -7.30 -2.44
N PRO A 138 1.81 -8.19 -3.29
CA PRO A 138 2.12 -8.24 -4.71
C PRO A 138 1.79 -6.96 -5.47
N ALA A 139 0.67 -6.29 -5.14
CA ALA A 139 0.29 -5.03 -5.77
C ALA A 139 1.30 -3.92 -5.45
N ILE A 140 1.72 -3.79 -4.19
CA ILE A 140 2.78 -2.86 -3.77
C ILE A 140 4.09 -3.15 -4.52
N SER A 141 4.51 -4.41 -4.59
CA SER A 141 5.75 -4.81 -5.26
C SER A 141 5.71 -4.54 -6.77
N ARG A 142 4.58 -4.78 -7.43
CA ARG A 142 4.38 -4.42 -8.85
C ARG A 142 4.43 -2.92 -9.05
N CYS A 143 3.70 -2.16 -8.24
CA CYS A 143 3.71 -0.70 -8.29
C CYS A 143 5.13 -0.15 -8.13
N ALA A 144 5.88 -0.67 -7.19
CA ALA A 144 7.25 -0.27 -6.94
C ALA A 144 8.15 -0.44 -8.17
N ARG A 145 8.04 -1.54 -8.90
CA ARG A 145 8.77 -1.77 -10.15
C ARG A 145 8.27 -0.88 -11.29
N THR A 146 6.95 -0.82 -11.49
CA THR A 146 6.34 -0.05 -12.60
C THR A 146 6.62 1.43 -12.48
N GLU A 147 6.55 1.98 -11.27
CA GLU A 147 6.82 3.38 -10.98
C GLU A 147 8.32 3.69 -10.84
N GLY A 148 9.18 2.68 -10.84
CA GLY A 148 10.62 2.85 -10.66
C GLY A 148 10.98 3.43 -9.29
N LEU A 149 10.38 2.93 -8.21
CA LEU A 149 10.67 3.40 -6.87
C LEU A 149 12.08 3.03 -6.45
N HIS A 150 12.76 3.95 -5.79
CA HIS A 150 14.09 3.74 -5.23
C HIS A 150 14.02 3.17 -3.81
N LEU A 151 12.90 3.41 -3.11
CA LEU A 151 12.72 3.03 -1.72
C LEU A 151 11.23 2.85 -1.41
N LEU A 152 10.89 1.83 -0.63
CA LEU A 152 9.61 1.74 0.08
C LEU A 152 9.81 2.12 1.54
N VAL A 153 8.89 2.93 2.09
CA VAL A 153 8.83 3.22 3.54
C VAL A 153 7.55 2.59 4.07
N MET A 154 7.66 1.70 5.03
CA MET A 154 6.53 0.93 5.56
C MET A 154 6.47 1.00 7.08
N GLY A 155 5.26 1.01 7.63
CA GLY A 155 5.06 0.75 9.05
C GLY A 155 5.38 -0.71 9.41
N THR A 156 5.64 -0.98 10.67
CA THR A 156 5.88 -2.37 11.13
C THR A 156 4.63 -3.23 11.06
N ARG A 157 3.41 -2.64 11.04
CA ARG A 157 2.11 -3.32 11.09
C ARG A 157 1.08 -2.57 10.25
N GLY A 158 -0.09 -3.18 10.05
CA GLY A 158 -1.31 -2.60 9.49
C GLY A 158 -2.47 -2.65 10.50
N LEU A 159 -3.70 -2.57 10.02
CA LEU A 159 -4.93 -2.52 10.82
C LEU A 159 -5.15 -3.77 11.70
N ASP A 160 -4.70 -4.95 11.27
CA ASP A 160 -5.13 -6.23 11.83
C ASP A 160 -4.34 -6.71 13.08
N ASN A 161 -3.28 -6.03 13.53
CA ASN A 161 -2.37 -6.60 14.53
C ASN A 161 -1.97 -5.66 15.67
N ALA A 162 -2.92 -5.30 16.54
CA ALA A 162 -2.66 -4.38 17.65
C ALA A 162 -1.82 -4.96 18.82
N ALA A 163 -1.72 -6.28 18.99
CA ALA A 163 -1.22 -6.90 20.24
C ALA A 163 0.06 -7.75 20.12
N SER A 164 0.58 -8.03 18.91
CA SER A 164 1.74 -8.95 18.75
C SER A 164 3.06 -8.20 18.52
N VAL A 165 4.16 -8.74 19.08
CA VAL A 165 5.54 -8.25 18.86
C VAL A 165 6.06 -8.58 17.44
N THR A 166 5.22 -9.14 16.58
CA THR A 166 5.57 -9.61 15.23
C THR A 166 5.38 -8.51 14.19
N LEU A 167 6.17 -8.58 13.13
CA LEU A 167 6.03 -7.75 11.94
C LEU A 167 4.72 -8.09 11.21
N GLY A 168 4.02 -7.09 10.69
CA GLY A 168 2.77 -7.30 9.95
C GLY A 168 2.94 -8.18 8.70
N SER A 169 1.86 -8.88 8.31
CA SER A 169 1.87 -9.82 7.19
C SER A 169 2.31 -9.17 5.87
N VAL A 170 1.76 -8.00 5.55
CA VAL A 170 2.10 -7.25 4.33
C VAL A 170 3.57 -6.84 4.34
N THR A 171 4.05 -6.22 5.42
CA THR A 171 5.46 -5.81 5.54
C THR A 171 6.39 -7.01 5.47
N SER A 172 6.05 -8.12 6.12
CA SER A 172 6.83 -9.37 6.08
C SER A 172 6.92 -9.92 4.66
N ARG A 173 5.81 -9.91 3.90
CA ARG A 173 5.76 -10.42 2.54
C ARG A 173 6.50 -9.50 1.55
N VAL A 174 6.33 -8.20 1.64
CA VAL A 174 7.11 -7.24 0.84
C VAL A 174 8.61 -7.38 1.11
N LEU A 175 8.99 -7.54 2.38
CA LEU A 175 10.39 -7.82 2.74
C LEU A 175 10.87 -9.18 2.24
N ALA A 176 10.05 -10.20 2.11
CA ALA A 176 10.45 -11.51 1.62
C ALA A 176 10.63 -11.52 0.09
N GLU A 177 9.74 -10.89 -0.65
CA GLU A 177 9.60 -10.96 -2.10
C GLU A 177 10.18 -9.73 -2.83
N GLY A 178 10.34 -8.59 -2.12
CA GLY A 178 10.73 -7.32 -2.70
C GLY A 178 12.20 -7.27 -3.13
N GLU A 179 12.47 -6.61 -4.25
CA GLU A 179 13.81 -6.40 -4.80
C GLU A 179 14.38 -5.01 -4.44
N ILE A 180 13.48 -4.05 -4.16
CA ILE A 180 13.88 -2.69 -3.83
C ILE A 180 14.16 -2.52 -2.33
N PRO A 181 14.98 -1.52 -1.94
CA PRO A 181 15.22 -1.19 -0.54
C PRO A 181 13.91 -0.88 0.20
N VAL A 182 13.81 -1.34 1.45
CA VAL A 182 12.65 -1.09 2.31
C VAL A 182 13.12 -0.49 3.63
N LEU A 183 12.60 0.68 3.97
CA LEU A 183 12.74 1.31 5.27
C LEU A 183 11.52 0.99 6.14
N VAL A 184 11.73 0.23 7.19
CA VAL A 184 10.67 -0.11 8.15
C VAL A 184 10.71 0.85 9.32
N VAL A 185 9.59 1.55 9.54
CA VAL A 185 9.41 2.55 10.60
C VAL A 185 8.51 1.97 11.68
N LYS A 186 8.92 2.11 12.92
CA LYS A 186 8.11 1.70 14.07
C LYS A 186 7.14 2.82 14.44
N GLY A 187 5.86 2.49 14.59
CA GLY A 187 4.81 3.37 15.10
C GLY A 187 4.66 3.26 16.61
#